data_5161a74452941677c67dbd86a4b48043
#
_entry.id   5161a74452941677c67dbd86a4b48043
#
_cell.length_a   1.000
_cell.length_b   1.000
_cell.length_c   1.000
_cell.angle_alpha   90.00
_cell.angle_beta   90.00
_cell.angle_gamma   90.00
#
_symmetry.space_group_name_H-M   'P 1'
#
loop_
_entity.id
_entity.type
_entity.pdbx_description
1 polymer ?
#
loop_
_entity_poly.entity_id
_entity_poly.type
_entity_poly.pdbx_seq_one_letter_code
_entity_poly.pdbx_strand_id
1 'polypeptide(L)'
;MRVRVQASGMAPALALFCIHWERPTMDIQKGNTAVVFIDPQNDVLSEKGANWGAVGASVTENRTVENMERIFKAAKAGGYAVFISPHYFYPTDSGWTINGPLEADEFKTRTFARSGPLNLAGFENSGADWLDRFKPYIEDGATIVVSPHKVFGPQTNDLVLQLRKRGISKIILGGMLANMCVEAHLRDLIEQGFEVAVVKDAVAGPRHPEWGDGYQAALVNYKFLAHAVLSTDEAVAGMG
;
A
#
# COMPACT_ATOMS: atom_id res chain seq x y z
N MET A 1 -27.15 14.00 -6.98
CA MET A 1 -27.24 12.74 -6.22
C MET A 1 -28.60 12.69 -5.52
N ARG A 2 -29.53 11.83 -5.95
CA ARG A 2 -30.89 11.73 -5.36
C ARG A 2 -30.91 10.59 -4.37
N VAL A 3 -31.15 10.89 -3.10
CA VAL A 3 -31.37 9.92 -2.03
C VAL A 3 -32.85 9.48 -2.08
N ARG A 4 -33.14 8.21 -2.32
CA ARG A 4 -34.48 7.63 -2.12
C ARG A 4 -34.54 7.01 -0.73
N VAL A 5 -35.41 7.54 0.13
CA VAL A 5 -35.79 6.95 1.41
C VAL A 5 -37.06 6.15 1.19
N GLN A 6 -37.04 4.83 1.38
CA GLN A 6 -38.24 4.01 1.50
C GLN A 6 -38.53 3.79 2.99
N ALA A 7 -39.67 4.29 3.45
CA ALA A 7 -40.19 3.99 4.77
C ALA A 7 -41.16 2.79 4.68
N SER A 8 -40.81 1.68 5.32
CA SER A 8 -41.73 0.57 5.60
C SER A 8 -42.24 0.71 7.03
N GLY A 9 -43.53 0.85 7.18
CA GLY A 9 -44.19 1.00 8.50
C GLY A 9 -44.21 -0.33 9.28
N MET A 10 -43.49 -0.34 10.38
CA MET A 10 -43.66 -1.16 11.57
C MET A 10 -42.91 -0.54 12.75
N ALA A 11 -43.42 -0.70 13.98
CA ALA A 11 -43.07 -0.03 15.26
C ALA A 11 -41.58 0.24 15.54
N PRO A 12 -41.21 1.15 16.49
CA PRO A 12 -39.89 1.80 16.54
C PRO A 12 -38.80 0.86 17.07
N ALA A 13 -38.34 0.01 16.24
CA ALA A 13 -37.03 -0.67 16.38
C ALA A 13 -36.14 -0.09 15.31
N LEU A 14 -35.13 0.66 15.75
CA LEU A 14 -33.92 1.10 15.00
C LEU A 14 -34.03 0.91 13.47
N ALA A 15 -34.51 1.92 12.76
CA ALA A 15 -34.37 1.95 11.32
C ALA A 15 -32.85 1.96 11.02
N LEU A 16 -32.28 0.81 10.72
CA LEU A 16 -30.98 0.71 10.10
C LEU A 16 -31.09 1.45 8.77
N PHE A 17 -30.53 2.65 8.72
CA PHE A 17 -30.29 3.35 7.46
C PHE A 17 -29.28 2.52 6.66
N CYS A 18 -29.73 1.54 5.89
CA CYS A 18 -28.92 0.91 4.87
C CYS A 18 -28.68 1.95 3.77
N ILE A 19 -27.64 2.74 3.92
CA ILE A 19 -27.10 3.54 2.81
C ILE A 19 -26.54 2.52 1.82
N HIS A 20 -27.28 2.23 0.75
CA HIS A 20 -26.75 1.47 -0.38
C HIS A 20 -25.77 2.39 -1.13
N TRP A 21 -24.51 2.24 -0.82
CA TRP A 21 -23.45 2.83 -1.62
C TRP A 21 -23.22 1.89 -2.83
N GLU A 22 -23.77 2.25 -3.98
CA GLU A 22 -23.31 1.65 -5.22
C GLU A 22 -21.84 1.99 -5.35
N ARG A 23 -20.96 1.01 -5.24
CA ARG A 23 -19.53 1.21 -5.44
C ARG A 23 -19.28 1.39 -6.91
N PRO A 24 -18.72 2.54 -7.33
CA PRO A 24 -18.25 2.66 -8.68
C PRO A 24 -17.15 1.61 -8.89
N THR A 25 -17.22 0.86 -9.95
CA THR A 25 -16.11 0.02 -10.42
C THR A 25 -15.09 0.95 -11.05
N MET A 26 -13.83 0.89 -10.62
CA MET A 26 -12.78 1.62 -11.29
C MET A 26 -12.50 0.97 -12.65
N ASP A 27 -12.66 1.73 -13.72
CA ASP A 27 -12.31 1.29 -15.06
C ASP A 27 -10.77 1.33 -15.23
N ILE A 28 -10.16 0.18 -15.42
CA ILE A 28 -8.70 0.02 -15.53
C ILE A 28 -8.31 0.18 -16.99
N GLN A 29 -7.62 1.29 -17.32
CA GLN A 29 -7.17 1.60 -18.67
C GLN A 29 -5.66 1.83 -18.69
N LYS A 30 -4.94 1.14 -19.57
CA LYS A 30 -3.48 1.21 -19.70
C LYS A 30 -2.92 2.65 -19.80
N GLY A 31 -3.60 3.56 -20.49
CA GLY A 31 -3.07 4.90 -20.78
C GLY A 31 -3.01 5.84 -19.57
N ASN A 32 -3.80 5.60 -18.51
CA ASN A 32 -3.95 6.49 -17.37
C ASN A 32 -3.94 5.76 -16.00
N THR A 33 -3.73 4.45 -16.01
CA THR A 33 -3.67 3.63 -14.79
C THR A 33 -2.24 3.17 -14.53
N ALA A 34 -1.80 3.23 -13.28
CA ALA A 34 -0.53 2.68 -12.81
C ALA A 34 -0.73 1.72 -11.63
N VAL A 35 0.20 0.78 -11.48
CA VAL A 35 0.35 -0.01 -10.26
C VAL A 35 1.34 0.69 -9.33
N VAL A 36 0.97 0.84 -8.07
CA VAL A 36 1.82 1.42 -7.03
C VAL A 36 1.97 0.41 -5.89
N PHE A 37 3.19 0.03 -5.59
CA PHE A 37 3.50 -0.78 -4.42
C PHE A 37 4.24 0.03 -3.36
N ILE A 38 3.77 -0.09 -2.13
CA ILE A 38 4.33 0.55 -0.95
C ILE A 38 5.18 -0.49 -0.20
N ASP A 39 6.41 -0.15 0.11
CA ASP A 39 7.33 -0.92 0.94
C ASP A 39 7.46 -2.41 0.54
N PRO A 40 7.81 -2.75 -0.72
CA PRO A 40 8.01 -4.14 -1.14
C PRO A 40 9.36 -4.69 -0.65
N GLN A 41 9.67 -4.46 0.64
CA GLN A 41 10.99 -4.61 1.26
C GLN A 41 11.03 -5.80 2.21
N ASN A 42 12.25 -6.34 2.44
CA ASN A 42 12.48 -7.51 3.26
C ASN A 42 11.98 -7.37 4.69
N ASP A 43 12.11 -6.20 5.33
CA ASP A 43 11.74 -6.00 6.73
C ASP A 43 10.26 -6.30 7.03
N VAL A 44 9.40 -6.21 6.03
CA VAL A 44 7.95 -6.42 6.18
C VAL A 44 7.39 -7.59 5.38
N LEU A 45 8.18 -8.20 4.49
CA LEU A 45 7.72 -9.29 3.60
C LEU A 45 8.55 -10.57 3.71
N SER A 46 9.71 -10.54 4.36
CA SER A 46 10.59 -11.70 4.57
C SER A 46 10.43 -12.25 5.99
N GLU A 47 10.48 -13.57 6.13
CA GLU A 47 10.54 -14.25 7.44
C GLU A 47 11.72 -13.79 8.31
N LYS A 48 12.75 -13.22 7.69
CA LYS A 48 13.93 -12.66 8.37
C LYS A 48 13.81 -11.15 8.64
N GLY A 49 12.74 -10.54 8.19
CA GLY A 49 12.51 -9.09 8.35
C GLY A 49 12.25 -8.68 9.80
N ALA A 50 12.64 -7.47 10.16
CA ALA A 50 12.51 -6.95 11.52
C ALA A 50 11.06 -6.97 12.03
N ASN A 51 10.09 -6.75 11.15
CA ASN A 51 8.66 -6.69 11.51
C ASN A 51 7.90 -8.00 11.29
N TRP A 52 8.57 -9.10 10.88
CA TRP A 52 7.90 -10.36 10.59
C TRP A 52 7.04 -10.88 11.75
N GLY A 53 7.51 -10.74 12.97
CA GLY A 53 6.76 -11.15 14.16
C GLY A 53 5.38 -10.51 14.30
N ALA A 54 5.21 -9.30 13.79
CA ALA A 54 3.93 -8.58 13.83
C ALA A 54 3.07 -8.82 12.59
N VAL A 55 3.68 -9.00 11.42
CA VAL A 55 2.96 -9.02 10.13
C VAL A 55 2.89 -10.39 9.46
N GLY A 56 3.79 -11.31 9.80
CA GLY A 56 3.99 -12.57 9.07
C GLY A 56 2.74 -13.44 8.95
N ALA A 57 1.92 -13.51 10.01
CA ALA A 57 0.65 -14.23 9.97
C ALA A 57 -0.28 -13.65 8.90
N SER A 58 -0.44 -12.32 8.85
CA SER A 58 -1.27 -11.63 7.87
C SER A 58 -0.71 -11.77 6.44
N VAL A 59 0.61 -11.65 6.27
CA VAL A 59 1.29 -11.84 4.97
C VAL A 59 1.04 -13.25 4.42
N THR A 60 1.16 -14.27 5.28
CA THR A 60 0.97 -15.68 4.89
C THR A 60 -0.49 -15.99 4.57
N GLU A 61 -1.42 -15.59 5.43
CA GLU A 61 -2.85 -15.86 5.25
C GLU A 61 -3.41 -15.20 3.99
N ASN A 62 -3.01 -13.96 3.71
CA ASN A 62 -3.43 -13.22 2.52
C ASN A 62 -2.66 -13.64 1.26
N ARG A 63 -1.58 -14.43 1.40
CA ARG A 63 -0.65 -14.74 0.31
C ARG A 63 -0.12 -13.46 -0.36
N THR A 64 0.18 -12.46 0.46
CA THR A 64 0.51 -11.10 0.00
C THR A 64 1.65 -11.08 -1.00
N VAL A 65 2.72 -11.84 -0.74
CA VAL A 65 3.91 -11.90 -1.61
C VAL A 65 3.56 -12.49 -2.99
N GLU A 66 2.83 -13.61 -3.03
CA GLU A 66 2.39 -14.24 -4.29
C GLU A 66 1.47 -13.31 -5.08
N ASN A 67 0.55 -12.67 -4.39
CA ASN A 67 -0.43 -11.77 -5.00
C ASN A 67 0.23 -10.51 -5.56
N MET A 68 1.15 -9.90 -4.83
CA MET A 68 1.95 -8.78 -5.35
C MET A 68 2.73 -9.20 -6.60
N GLU A 69 3.37 -10.38 -6.60
CA GLU A 69 4.09 -10.87 -7.79
C GLU A 69 3.17 -11.07 -8.99
N ARG A 70 1.96 -11.60 -8.80
CA ARG A 70 0.96 -11.76 -9.86
C ARG A 70 0.58 -10.42 -10.48
N ILE A 71 0.42 -9.38 -9.64
CA ILE A 71 0.12 -8.02 -10.10
C ILE A 71 1.31 -7.43 -10.84
N PHE A 72 2.56 -7.61 -10.36
CA PHE A 72 3.77 -7.23 -11.11
C PHE A 72 3.79 -7.85 -12.49
N LYS A 73 3.58 -9.16 -12.58
CA LYS A 73 3.56 -9.89 -13.86
C LYS A 73 2.50 -9.35 -14.82
N ALA A 74 1.28 -9.17 -14.34
CA ALA A 74 0.18 -8.66 -15.15
C ALA A 74 0.45 -7.22 -15.62
N ALA A 75 0.91 -6.34 -14.73
CA ALA A 75 1.24 -4.96 -15.06
C ALA A 75 2.33 -4.87 -16.15
N LYS A 76 3.41 -5.66 -16.00
CA LYS A 76 4.50 -5.69 -16.99
C LYS A 76 4.04 -6.27 -18.32
N ALA A 77 3.30 -7.37 -18.32
CA ALA A 77 2.76 -7.98 -19.54
C ALA A 77 1.76 -7.04 -20.25
N GLY A 78 0.89 -6.37 -19.51
CA GLY A 78 -0.07 -5.40 -20.03
C GLY A 78 0.56 -4.04 -20.41
N GLY A 79 1.83 -3.79 -20.03
CA GLY A 79 2.55 -2.54 -20.28
C GLY A 79 2.02 -1.37 -19.44
N TYR A 80 1.52 -1.64 -18.24
CA TYR A 80 1.17 -0.62 -17.25
C TYR A 80 2.43 -0.08 -16.58
N ALA A 81 2.41 1.21 -16.23
CA ALA A 81 3.47 1.80 -15.44
C ALA A 81 3.44 1.23 -14.01
N VAL A 82 4.61 0.90 -13.48
CA VAL A 82 4.78 0.41 -12.12
C VAL A 82 5.62 1.39 -11.33
N PHE A 83 5.15 1.72 -10.13
CA PHE A 83 5.82 2.63 -9.20
C PHE A 83 6.07 1.91 -7.88
N ILE A 84 7.21 2.20 -7.28
CA ILE A 84 7.55 1.76 -5.93
C ILE A 84 7.75 2.98 -5.05
N SER A 85 7.04 3.03 -3.92
CA SER A 85 7.23 4.03 -2.86
C SER A 85 7.89 3.33 -1.67
N PRO A 86 9.22 3.43 -1.51
CA PRO A 86 9.95 2.74 -0.46
C PRO A 86 10.00 3.55 0.83
N HIS A 87 10.22 2.87 1.95
CA HIS A 87 10.53 3.47 3.23
C HIS A 87 12.02 3.32 3.53
N TYR A 88 12.71 4.42 3.81
CA TYR A 88 14.10 4.38 4.30
C TYR A 88 14.32 5.37 5.43
N PHE A 89 14.95 4.88 6.51
CA PHE A 89 15.57 5.71 7.51
C PHE A 89 17.09 5.79 7.30
N TYR A 90 17.65 6.98 7.52
CA TYR A 90 19.07 7.27 7.45
C TYR A 90 19.61 7.56 8.86
N PRO A 91 20.93 7.45 9.10
CA PRO A 91 21.52 7.80 10.39
C PRO A 91 21.19 9.20 10.88
N THR A 92 20.97 10.15 9.97
CA THR A 92 20.56 11.53 10.29
C THR A 92 19.16 11.63 10.87
N ASP A 93 18.28 10.69 10.51
CA ASP A 93 16.87 10.70 10.97
C ASP A 93 16.77 10.29 12.46
N SER A 94 17.76 9.52 12.97
CA SER A 94 17.81 9.16 14.39
C SER A 94 18.02 10.37 15.34
N GLY A 95 18.35 11.53 14.79
CA GLY A 95 18.41 12.80 15.52
C GLY A 95 17.07 13.49 15.71
N TRP A 96 15.97 12.93 15.23
CA TRP A 96 14.64 13.50 15.46
C TRP A 96 14.28 13.45 16.94
N THR A 97 13.78 14.58 17.47
CA THR A 97 13.43 14.71 18.90
C THR A 97 11.95 14.45 19.17
N ILE A 98 11.12 14.41 18.11
CA ILE A 98 9.68 14.16 18.20
C ILE A 98 9.39 12.96 17.32
N ASN A 99 9.07 11.83 17.93
CA ASN A 99 8.76 10.56 17.27
C ASN A 99 7.45 9.99 17.80
N GLY A 100 6.68 9.38 16.90
CA GLY A 100 5.59 8.50 17.30
C GLY A 100 6.11 7.15 17.86
N PRO A 101 5.24 6.35 18.49
CA PRO A 101 5.64 5.05 19.04
C PRO A 101 6.24 4.09 18.00
N LEU A 102 5.69 4.07 16.79
CA LEU A 102 6.16 3.21 15.72
C LEU A 102 7.54 3.63 15.23
N GLU A 103 7.76 4.94 14.96
CA GLU A 103 9.06 5.46 14.51
C GLU A 103 10.16 5.17 15.56
N ALA A 104 9.84 5.35 16.84
CA ALA A 104 10.78 5.04 17.93
C ALA A 104 11.14 3.54 17.98
N ASP A 105 10.20 2.65 17.66
CA ASP A 105 10.45 1.21 17.57
C ASP A 105 11.25 0.86 16.30
N GLU A 106 10.94 1.45 15.16
CA GLU A 106 11.66 1.25 13.90
C GLU A 106 13.13 1.70 13.98
N PHE A 107 13.43 2.81 14.66
CA PHE A 107 14.82 3.19 14.94
C PHE A 107 15.54 2.18 15.84
N LYS A 108 14.86 1.63 16.83
CA LYS A 108 15.39 0.66 17.78
C LYS A 108 15.66 -0.71 17.13
N THR A 109 14.74 -1.14 16.28
CA THR A 109 14.83 -2.41 15.52
C THR A 109 15.64 -2.27 14.24
N ARG A 110 15.97 -1.02 13.84
CA ARG A 110 16.63 -0.68 12.58
C ARG A 110 15.82 -1.07 11.34
N THR A 111 14.50 -1.09 11.45
CA THR A 111 13.59 -1.34 10.34
C THR A 111 13.81 -0.29 9.25
N PHE A 112 13.91 -0.72 7.99
CA PHE A 112 14.16 0.12 6.80
C PHE A 112 15.44 0.97 6.86
N ALA A 113 16.40 0.61 7.73
CA ALA A 113 17.62 1.38 7.93
C ALA A 113 18.57 1.26 6.74
N ARG A 114 19.07 2.42 6.26
CA ARG A 114 20.13 2.52 5.26
C ARG A 114 21.29 3.37 5.78
N SER A 115 22.50 3.12 5.25
CA SER A 115 23.71 3.86 5.61
C SER A 115 23.70 5.33 5.17
N GLY A 116 22.80 5.72 4.27
CA GLY A 116 22.62 7.08 3.77
C GLY A 116 21.98 7.12 2.40
N PRO A 117 21.54 8.28 1.91
CA PRO A 117 20.82 8.39 0.63
C PRO A 117 21.66 7.98 -0.58
N LEU A 118 22.96 8.23 -0.56
CA LEU A 118 23.91 7.91 -1.63
C LEU A 118 24.86 6.76 -1.28
N ASN A 119 24.73 6.18 -0.09
CA ASN A 119 25.58 5.08 0.37
C ASN A 119 24.80 3.76 0.33
N LEU A 120 25.27 2.82 -0.50
CA LEU A 120 24.70 1.47 -0.64
C LEU A 120 25.42 0.41 0.20
N ALA A 121 26.39 0.79 1.04
CA ALA A 121 27.08 -0.17 1.90
C ALA A 121 26.09 -0.87 2.84
N GLY A 122 26.05 -2.20 2.78
CA GLY A 122 25.17 -3.03 3.58
C GLY A 122 23.69 -2.96 3.19
N PHE A 123 23.36 -2.44 2.01
CA PHE A 123 21.98 -2.41 1.52
C PHE A 123 21.54 -3.77 0.97
N GLU A 124 22.38 -4.40 0.16
CA GLU A 124 22.08 -5.67 -0.48
C GLU A 124 21.76 -6.75 0.57
N ASN A 125 20.63 -7.43 0.39
CA ASN A 125 20.06 -8.42 1.30
C ASN A 125 19.76 -7.92 2.73
N SER A 126 19.77 -6.61 2.96
CA SER A 126 19.31 -6.02 4.22
C SER A 126 17.78 -6.04 4.34
N GLY A 127 17.26 -5.68 5.52
CA GLY A 127 15.83 -5.48 5.71
C GLY A 127 15.24 -4.39 4.81
N ALA A 128 16.03 -3.36 4.52
CA ALA A 128 15.66 -2.25 3.66
C ALA A 128 15.71 -2.58 2.15
N ASP A 129 16.36 -3.67 1.75
CA ASP A 129 16.41 -4.12 0.34
C ASP A 129 15.08 -4.73 -0.10
N TRP A 130 14.88 -4.77 -1.40
CA TRP A 130 13.71 -5.41 -2.00
C TRP A 130 13.65 -6.90 -1.66
N LEU A 131 12.43 -7.42 -1.51
CA LEU A 131 12.28 -8.88 -1.47
C LEU A 131 12.82 -9.47 -2.78
N ASP A 132 13.72 -10.46 -2.69
CA ASP A 132 14.42 -11.03 -3.86
C ASP A 132 13.47 -11.42 -5.00
N ARG A 133 12.30 -11.91 -4.66
CA ARG A 133 11.25 -12.29 -5.60
C ARG A 133 10.75 -11.12 -6.46
N PHE A 134 10.89 -9.88 -5.98
CA PHE A 134 10.43 -8.68 -6.69
C PHE A 134 11.53 -7.95 -7.45
N LYS A 135 12.81 -8.21 -7.17
CA LYS A 135 13.95 -7.58 -7.85
C LYS A 135 13.85 -7.63 -9.38
N PRO A 136 13.46 -8.76 -10.02
CA PRO A 136 13.34 -8.81 -11.48
C PRO A 136 12.31 -7.83 -12.07
N TYR A 137 11.34 -7.40 -11.28
CA TYR A 137 10.30 -6.44 -11.72
C TYR A 137 10.62 -5.00 -11.32
N ILE A 138 11.40 -4.80 -10.23
CA ILE A 138 11.75 -3.49 -9.71
C ILE A 138 12.99 -2.94 -10.41
N GLU A 139 13.98 -3.80 -10.65
CA GLU A 139 15.30 -3.44 -11.20
C GLU A 139 15.38 -3.60 -12.72
N ASP A 140 14.24 -3.70 -13.39
CA ASP A 140 14.13 -3.93 -14.85
C ASP A 140 14.42 -2.68 -15.72
N GLY A 141 14.74 -1.56 -15.10
CA GLY A 141 14.99 -0.29 -15.80
C GLY A 141 13.74 0.44 -16.28
N ALA A 142 12.54 -0.14 -16.09
CA ALA A 142 11.25 0.46 -16.48
C ALA A 142 10.36 0.81 -15.29
N THR A 143 10.53 0.16 -14.15
CA THR A 143 9.85 0.49 -12.90
C THR A 143 10.38 1.81 -12.32
N ILE A 144 9.46 2.65 -11.88
CA ILE A 144 9.78 3.94 -11.27
C ILE A 144 9.88 3.77 -9.76
N VAL A 145 11.09 3.80 -9.23
CA VAL A 145 11.31 3.86 -7.79
C VAL A 145 11.39 5.34 -7.41
N VAL A 146 10.40 5.81 -6.64
CA VAL A 146 10.37 7.20 -6.20
C VAL A 146 11.28 7.43 -4.99
N SER A 147 11.52 8.68 -4.62
CA SER A 147 12.24 9.01 -3.39
C SER A 147 11.53 8.35 -2.19
N PRO A 148 12.26 7.97 -1.14
CA PRO A 148 11.63 7.30 0.00
C PRO A 148 10.69 8.22 0.74
N HIS A 149 9.55 7.68 1.19
CA HIS A 149 8.79 8.30 2.25
C HIS A 149 9.45 8.03 3.61
N LYS A 150 9.10 8.84 4.62
CA LYS A 150 9.82 8.84 5.90
C LYS A 150 9.01 8.28 7.06
N VAL A 151 7.70 8.46 7.08
CA VAL A 151 6.87 7.95 8.16
C VAL A 151 5.76 7.06 7.57
N PHE A 152 4.72 7.64 6.98
CA PHE A 152 3.61 6.83 6.46
C PHE A 152 3.23 7.16 5.02
N GLY A 153 3.03 8.42 4.71
CA GLY A 153 2.45 8.85 3.44
C GLY A 153 3.47 9.42 2.45
N PRO A 154 3.03 9.69 1.22
CA PRO A 154 3.89 10.17 0.14
C PRO A 154 4.23 11.66 0.23
N GLN A 155 3.87 12.36 1.31
CA GLN A 155 4.10 13.81 1.44
C GLN A 155 5.58 14.20 1.43
N THR A 156 6.47 13.24 1.74
CA THR A 156 7.91 13.44 1.78
C THR A 156 8.64 12.92 0.54
N ASN A 157 7.93 12.39 -0.45
CA ASN A 157 8.51 11.85 -1.67
C ASN A 157 7.92 12.46 -2.94
N ASP A 158 8.39 12.04 -4.11
CA ASP A 158 7.97 12.56 -5.41
C ASP A 158 6.94 11.70 -6.14
N LEU A 159 6.23 10.77 -5.45
CA LEU A 159 5.28 9.86 -6.07
C LEU A 159 4.20 10.62 -6.87
N VAL A 160 3.54 11.58 -6.24
CA VAL A 160 2.46 12.35 -6.87
C VAL A 160 2.97 13.12 -8.10
N LEU A 161 4.14 13.72 -8.00
CA LEU A 161 4.78 14.41 -9.12
C LEU A 161 5.04 13.46 -10.30
N GLN A 162 5.61 12.29 -10.03
CA GLN A 162 5.94 11.29 -11.03
C GLN A 162 4.69 10.72 -11.72
N LEU A 163 3.62 10.45 -10.97
CA LEU A 163 2.33 10.01 -11.49
C LEU A 163 1.72 11.07 -12.44
N ARG A 164 1.64 12.32 -11.98
CA ARG A 164 1.06 13.42 -12.77
C ARG A 164 1.84 13.73 -14.04
N LYS A 165 3.17 13.71 -13.96
CA LYS A 165 4.04 13.94 -15.13
C LYS A 165 3.86 12.89 -16.22
N ARG A 166 3.34 11.71 -15.88
CA ARG A 166 3.04 10.62 -16.81
C ARG A 166 1.56 10.51 -17.20
N GLY A 167 0.73 11.48 -16.79
CA GLY A 167 -0.71 11.49 -17.10
C GLY A 167 -1.51 10.40 -16.37
N ILE A 168 -0.95 9.83 -15.28
CA ILE A 168 -1.66 8.85 -14.47
C ILE A 168 -2.74 9.57 -13.65
N SER A 169 -3.94 9.02 -13.66
CA SER A 169 -5.08 9.48 -12.87
C SER A 169 -5.73 8.36 -12.05
N LYS A 170 -5.37 7.09 -12.34
CA LYS A 170 -5.93 5.90 -11.69
C LYS A 170 -4.81 5.02 -11.14
N ILE A 171 -5.02 4.44 -9.97
CA ILE A 171 -4.00 3.71 -9.24
C ILE A 171 -4.55 2.38 -8.75
N ILE A 172 -3.82 1.31 -9.02
CA ILE A 172 -3.96 0.00 -8.37
C ILE A 172 -2.92 -0.05 -7.27
N LEU A 173 -3.35 -0.04 -6.01
CA LEU A 173 -2.51 0.12 -4.84
C LEU A 173 -2.39 -1.19 -4.07
N GLY A 174 -1.17 -1.58 -3.73
CA GLY A 174 -0.83 -2.71 -2.87
C GLY A 174 0.42 -2.44 -2.04
N GLY A 175 0.86 -3.41 -1.24
CA GLY A 175 2.08 -3.31 -0.43
C GLY A 175 1.84 -3.32 1.07
N MET A 176 2.73 -2.70 1.83
CA MET A 176 2.82 -2.80 3.30
C MET A 176 2.85 -1.41 3.95
N LEU A 177 2.39 -1.21 5.17
CA LEU A 177 1.45 -2.01 5.92
C LEU A 177 0.03 -1.51 5.67
N ALA A 178 -0.94 -2.41 5.63
CA ALA A 178 -2.32 -2.10 5.21
C ALA A 178 -2.92 -0.88 5.94
N ASN A 179 -2.91 -0.86 7.27
CA ASN A 179 -3.49 0.20 8.11
C ASN A 179 -2.53 1.37 8.41
N MET A 180 -1.37 1.41 7.77
CA MET A 180 -0.33 2.43 7.98
C MET A 180 0.06 3.07 6.65
N CYS A 181 1.20 2.69 6.07
CA CYS A 181 1.72 3.34 4.87
C CYS A 181 0.78 3.20 3.66
N VAL A 182 0.16 2.04 3.44
CA VAL A 182 -0.81 1.86 2.34
C VAL A 182 -2.03 2.76 2.54
N GLU A 183 -2.59 2.81 3.76
CA GLU A 183 -3.75 3.68 4.04
C GLU A 183 -3.38 5.17 3.98
N ALA A 184 -2.20 5.55 4.45
CA ALA A 184 -1.73 6.93 4.35
C ALA A 184 -1.55 7.36 2.88
N HIS A 185 -0.99 6.50 2.04
CA HIS A 185 -0.89 6.74 0.60
C HIS A 185 -2.28 6.80 -0.05
N LEU A 186 -3.20 5.89 0.30
CA LEU A 186 -4.57 5.91 -0.21
C LEU A 186 -5.26 7.25 0.06
N ARG A 187 -5.18 7.75 1.30
CA ARG A 187 -5.80 9.01 1.71
C ARG A 187 -5.21 10.20 0.96
N ASP A 188 -3.89 10.30 0.92
CA ASP A 188 -3.22 11.39 0.23
C ASP A 188 -3.49 11.38 -1.29
N LEU A 189 -3.43 10.21 -1.93
CA LEU A 189 -3.70 10.08 -3.36
C LEU A 189 -5.13 10.49 -3.72
N ILE A 190 -6.12 10.14 -2.88
CA ILE A 190 -7.50 10.58 -3.06
C ILE A 190 -7.62 12.11 -2.93
N GLU A 191 -7.01 12.71 -1.90
CA GLU A 191 -6.99 14.16 -1.70
C GLU A 191 -6.26 14.88 -2.85
N GLN A 192 -5.29 14.22 -3.48
CA GLN A 192 -4.61 14.70 -4.69
C GLN A 192 -5.43 14.49 -5.98
N GLY A 193 -6.63 13.90 -5.92
CA GLY A 193 -7.56 13.74 -7.03
C GLY A 193 -7.27 12.53 -7.93
N PHE A 194 -6.64 11.48 -7.40
CA PHE A 194 -6.53 10.19 -8.10
C PHE A 194 -7.72 9.29 -7.78
N GLU A 195 -8.13 8.47 -8.76
CA GLU A 195 -8.96 7.31 -8.49
C GLU A 195 -8.07 6.17 -7.99
N VAL A 196 -8.39 5.58 -6.84
CA VAL A 196 -7.56 4.54 -6.22
C VAL A 196 -8.36 3.28 -5.97
N ALA A 197 -7.90 2.16 -6.53
CA ALA A 197 -8.33 0.81 -6.19
C ALA A 197 -7.28 0.16 -5.27
N VAL A 198 -7.68 -0.35 -4.11
CA VAL A 198 -6.78 -1.13 -3.25
C VAL A 198 -6.98 -2.61 -3.51
N VAL A 199 -5.89 -3.36 -3.67
CA VAL A 199 -5.93 -4.83 -3.81
C VAL A 199 -5.82 -5.46 -2.44
N LYS A 200 -6.97 -5.91 -1.91
CA LYS A 200 -7.15 -6.33 -0.50
C LYS A 200 -6.27 -7.51 -0.06
N ASP A 201 -5.93 -8.41 -0.97
CA ASP A 201 -5.10 -9.60 -0.73
C ASP A 201 -3.64 -9.42 -1.19
N ALA A 202 -3.31 -8.22 -1.69
CA ALA A 202 -1.93 -7.79 -1.96
C ALA A 202 -1.44 -6.77 -0.92
N VAL A 203 -2.07 -6.74 0.25
CA VAL A 203 -1.68 -5.96 1.43
C VAL A 203 -1.76 -6.86 2.67
N ALA A 204 -1.00 -6.51 3.71
CA ALA A 204 -1.08 -7.15 5.01
C ALA A 204 -0.88 -6.13 6.14
N GLY A 205 -1.37 -6.43 7.33
CA GLY A 205 -1.30 -5.55 8.49
C GLY A 205 -0.75 -6.26 9.73
N PRO A 206 -0.26 -5.50 10.71
CA PRO A 206 0.22 -6.06 11.96
C PRO A 206 -0.94 -6.57 12.82
N ARG A 207 -0.64 -7.54 13.66
CA ARG A 207 -1.55 -8.03 14.71
C ARG A 207 -0.94 -7.79 16.07
N HIS A 208 -1.73 -7.26 16.97
CA HIS A 208 -1.34 -7.07 18.36
C HIS A 208 -2.39 -7.69 19.29
N PRO A 209 -1.98 -8.45 20.34
CA PRO A 209 -2.94 -9.15 21.22
C PRO A 209 -3.95 -8.24 21.89
N GLU A 210 -3.56 -7.01 22.21
CA GLU A 210 -4.40 -6.03 22.91
C GLU A 210 -5.05 -5.02 21.97
N TRP A 211 -4.36 -4.62 20.85
CA TRP A 211 -4.82 -3.53 19.97
C TRP A 211 -5.58 -4.06 18.75
N GLY A 212 -5.54 -5.36 18.52
CA GLY A 212 -6.33 -6.02 17.48
C GLY A 212 -5.58 -6.22 16.15
N ASP A 213 -6.36 -6.41 15.09
CA ASP A 213 -5.90 -6.77 13.76
C ASP A 213 -5.92 -5.53 12.83
N GLY A 214 -4.72 -5.02 12.50
CA GLY A 214 -4.55 -3.85 11.63
C GLY A 214 -5.01 -4.10 10.20
N TYR A 215 -4.92 -5.34 9.71
CA TYR A 215 -5.44 -5.66 8.38
C TYR A 215 -6.97 -5.54 8.32
N GLN A 216 -7.69 -6.07 9.32
CA GLN A 216 -9.15 -5.95 9.38
C GLN A 216 -9.59 -4.49 9.54
N ALA A 217 -8.87 -3.70 10.34
CA ALA A 217 -9.12 -2.27 10.48
C ALA A 217 -8.96 -1.53 9.14
N ALA A 218 -7.90 -1.84 8.39
CA ALA A 218 -7.68 -1.27 7.06
C ALA A 218 -8.81 -1.64 6.08
N LEU A 219 -9.26 -2.88 6.07
CA LEU A 219 -10.35 -3.31 5.18
C LEU A 219 -11.66 -2.55 5.42
N VAL A 220 -11.94 -2.19 6.67
CA VAL A 220 -13.10 -1.32 6.99
C VAL A 220 -12.91 0.04 6.34
N ASN A 221 -11.74 0.68 6.56
CA ASN A 221 -11.44 2.00 6.01
C ASN A 221 -11.42 2.00 4.48
N TYR A 222 -10.81 1.01 3.85
CA TYR A 222 -10.77 0.89 2.38
C TYR A 222 -12.16 0.86 1.76
N LYS A 223 -13.11 0.19 2.42
CA LYS A 223 -14.51 0.14 1.96
C LYS A 223 -15.19 1.50 1.97
N PHE A 224 -14.76 2.42 2.82
CA PHE A 224 -15.31 3.78 2.87
C PHE A 224 -14.54 4.75 1.97
N LEU A 225 -13.25 4.54 1.76
CA LEU A 225 -12.35 5.51 1.15
C LEU A 225 -12.03 5.23 -0.32
N ALA A 226 -11.69 3.96 -0.65
CA ALA A 226 -11.21 3.61 -1.97
C ALA A 226 -12.33 3.64 -3.02
N HIS A 227 -12.00 3.98 -4.25
CA HIS A 227 -12.92 3.92 -5.39
C HIS A 227 -13.28 2.46 -5.72
N ALA A 228 -12.35 1.52 -5.49
CA ALA A 228 -12.62 0.09 -5.53
C ALA A 228 -11.75 -0.65 -4.50
N VAL A 229 -12.25 -1.81 -4.02
CA VAL A 229 -11.48 -2.77 -3.24
C VAL A 229 -11.53 -4.08 -4.00
N LEU A 230 -10.43 -4.42 -4.65
CA LEU A 230 -10.31 -5.55 -5.57
C LEU A 230 -9.59 -6.73 -4.89
N SER A 231 -9.87 -7.93 -5.37
CA SER A 231 -8.96 -9.06 -5.21
C SER A 231 -7.85 -8.99 -6.26
N THR A 232 -6.79 -9.75 -6.05
CA THR A 232 -5.73 -9.90 -7.06
C THR A 232 -6.27 -10.44 -8.38
N ASP A 233 -7.22 -11.38 -8.35
CA ASP A 233 -7.86 -11.93 -9.55
C ASP A 233 -8.61 -10.85 -10.34
N GLU A 234 -9.37 -10.00 -9.66
CA GLU A 234 -10.08 -8.87 -10.28
C GLU A 234 -9.11 -7.83 -10.86
N ALA A 235 -8.04 -7.49 -10.13
CA ALA A 235 -7.03 -6.54 -10.60
C ALA A 235 -6.27 -7.06 -11.82
N VAL A 236 -5.87 -8.33 -11.81
CA VAL A 236 -5.17 -8.98 -12.94
C VAL A 236 -6.10 -9.08 -14.15
N ALA A 237 -7.34 -9.50 -13.96
CA ALA A 237 -8.32 -9.57 -15.06
C ALA A 237 -8.62 -8.19 -15.67
N GLY A 238 -8.63 -7.13 -14.85
CA GLY A 238 -8.81 -5.76 -15.35
C GLY A 238 -7.63 -5.21 -16.12
N MET A 239 -6.44 -5.79 -15.97
CA MET A 239 -5.22 -5.38 -16.69
C MET A 239 -4.98 -6.18 -18.00
N GLY A 240 -5.66 -7.30 -18.20
CA GLY A 240 -5.56 -8.15 -19.39
C GLY A 240 -6.64 -7.83 -20.35
#